data_f4b8cd550bc477ed2aa20f729d08ebec
#
_entry.id   f4b8cd550bc477ed2aa20f729d08ebec
#
_cell.length_a   1.000
_cell.length_b   1.000
_cell.length_c   1.000
_cell.angle_alpha   90.00
_cell.angle_beta   90.00
_cell.angle_gamma   90.00
#
_symmetry.space_group_name_H-M   'P 1'
#
loop_
_entity.id
_entity.type
_entity.pdbx_description
1 polymer ?
#
loop_
_entity_poly.entity_id
_entity_poly.type
_entity_poly.pdbx_seq_one_letter_code
_entity_poly.pdbx_strand_id
1 'polypeptide(L)'
;ALAPLGIRRVDLTPAAIGPLCVPPVNLKEHADKQEMNVNMISCAGQATIPIVNAVAQVQGVEYAEIIASLSSKSIGAGTRANLDEFTYTTSNAIEKVGGAKKGKALAIINPADPPIIMRNTIYCLTEGEPDEVAIRDSVLKMIEQVQKYVPGYKLVNGPTFEGNKVAVFMEVAGLGDYLPKYAGNLDIMTAA
;
A
#
# COMPACT_ATOMS: atom_id res chain seq x y z
N ALA A 1 18.15 -13.54 -16.82
CA ALA A 1 18.91 -14.77 -16.51
C ALA A 1 18.03 -15.92 -15.97
N LEU A 2 16.94 -15.63 -15.21
CA LEU A 2 16.10 -16.69 -14.58
C LEU A 2 14.91 -17.15 -15.43
N ALA A 3 14.43 -16.34 -16.37
CA ALA A 3 13.29 -16.67 -17.20
C ALA A 3 13.40 -18.00 -17.97
N PRO A 4 14.56 -18.34 -18.58
CA PRO A 4 14.72 -19.63 -19.28
C PRO A 4 14.65 -20.85 -18.37
N LEU A 5 14.77 -20.65 -17.05
CA LEU A 5 14.71 -21.73 -16.05
C LEU A 5 13.29 -22.00 -15.53
N GLY A 6 12.28 -21.28 -16.00
CA GLY A 6 10.91 -21.39 -15.52
C GLY A 6 10.69 -20.95 -14.07
N ILE A 7 11.63 -20.17 -13.51
CA ILE A 7 11.55 -19.70 -12.11
C ILE A 7 10.69 -18.44 -12.04
N ARG A 8 9.64 -18.50 -11.23
CA ARG A 8 8.84 -17.30 -10.88
C ARG A 8 9.65 -16.35 -9.99
N ARG A 9 9.43 -15.06 -10.16
CA ARG A 9 10.14 -14.00 -9.45
C ARG A 9 9.15 -13.07 -8.81
N VAL A 10 9.46 -12.67 -7.58
CA VAL A 10 8.75 -11.60 -6.86
C VAL A 10 9.77 -10.50 -6.60
N ASP A 11 9.54 -9.33 -7.18
CA ASP A 11 10.42 -8.18 -7.02
C ASP A 11 9.90 -7.30 -5.87
N LEU A 12 10.68 -7.17 -4.81
CA LEU A 12 10.36 -6.34 -3.64
C LEU A 12 10.99 -4.95 -3.70
N THR A 13 11.57 -4.59 -4.86
CA THR A 13 12.21 -3.28 -5.04
C THR A 13 11.28 -2.26 -5.68
N PRO A 14 11.47 -0.96 -5.48
CA PRO A 14 10.68 0.07 -6.15
C PRO A 14 11.06 0.27 -7.63
N ALA A 15 11.97 -0.54 -8.19
CA ALA A 15 12.38 -0.48 -9.59
C ALA A 15 11.26 -0.80 -10.61
N ALA A 16 10.12 -1.31 -10.13
CA ALA A 16 8.93 -1.61 -10.93
C ALA A 16 9.19 -2.52 -12.15
N ILE A 17 10.04 -3.53 -11.98
CA ILE A 17 10.33 -4.51 -13.02
C ILE A 17 9.27 -5.60 -13.01
N GLY A 18 8.36 -5.55 -13.96
CA GLY A 18 7.21 -6.46 -14.09
C GLY A 18 5.89 -5.80 -13.74
N PRO A 19 4.78 -6.52 -13.88
CA PRO A 19 3.45 -6.02 -13.52
C PRO A 19 3.34 -5.77 -12.01
N LEU A 20 2.70 -4.65 -11.66
CA LEU A 20 2.51 -4.23 -10.27
C LEU A 20 1.46 -5.12 -9.59
N CYS A 21 1.78 -5.66 -8.42
CA CYS A 21 0.93 -6.59 -7.69
C CYS A 21 0.62 -6.08 -6.27
N VAL A 22 -0.67 -6.11 -5.95
CA VAL A 22 -1.21 -5.93 -4.60
C VAL A 22 -2.15 -7.10 -4.35
N PRO A 23 -1.83 -8.04 -3.47
CA PRO A 23 -2.52 -9.33 -3.37
C PRO A 23 -4.04 -9.25 -3.33
N PRO A 24 -4.70 -8.47 -2.46
CA PRO A 24 -6.15 -8.45 -2.39
C PRO A 24 -6.82 -7.76 -3.58
N VAL A 25 -6.03 -7.07 -4.43
CA VAL A 25 -6.54 -6.31 -5.58
C VAL A 25 -6.42 -7.10 -6.88
N ASN A 26 -5.21 -7.58 -7.21
CA ASN A 26 -4.94 -8.12 -8.55
C ASN A 26 -4.07 -9.37 -8.62
N LEU A 27 -3.73 -10.01 -7.49
CA LEU A 27 -2.91 -11.25 -7.51
C LEU A 27 -3.57 -12.34 -8.34
N LYS A 28 -4.89 -12.49 -8.24
CA LYS A 28 -5.63 -13.49 -9.02
C LYS A 28 -5.45 -13.29 -10.52
N GLU A 29 -5.49 -12.05 -11.00
CA GLU A 29 -5.28 -11.73 -12.43
C GLU A 29 -3.88 -12.16 -12.90
N HIS A 30 -2.83 -11.88 -12.09
CA HIS A 30 -1.46 -12.29 -12.42
C HIS A 30 -1.29 -13.81 -12.38
N ALA A 31 -1.96 -14.49 -11.45
CA ALA A 31 -1.95 -15.95 -11.38
C ALA A 31 -2.65 -16.59 -12.58
N ASP A 32 -3.81 -16.06 -12.97
CA ASP A 32 -4.57 -16.56 -14.13
C ASP A 32 -3.80 -16.35 -15.46
N LYS A 33 -3.05 -15.24 -15.57
CA LYS A 33 -2.15 -14.95 -16.69
C LYS A 33 -0.82 -15.71 -16.63
N GLN A 34 -0.57 -16.47 -15.58
CA GLN A 34 0.69 -17.18 -15.34
C GLN A 34 1.93 -16.27 -15.41
N GLU A 35 1.82 -15.06 -14.88
CA GLU A 35 2.93 -14.10 -14.87
C GLU A 35 4.16 -14.69 -14.16
N MET A 36 5.30 -14.60 -14.82
CA MET A 36 6.57 -15.14 -14.32
C MET A 36 7.36 -14.15 -13.48
N ASN A 37 6.91 -12.90 -13.43
CA ASN A 37 7.49 -11.84 -12.62
C ASN A 37 6.39 -10.91 -12.16
N VAL A 38 6.36 -10.58 -10.88
CA VAL A 38 5.49 -9.54 -10.32
C VAL A 38 6.32 -8.60 -9.45
N ASN A 39 5.95 -7.32 -9.46
CA ASN A 39 6.58 -6.31 -8.62
C ASN A 39 5.64 -5.91 -7.49
N MET A 40 6.12 -5.96 -6.26
CA MET A 40 5.34 -5.67 -5.04
C MET A 40 5.32 -4.17 -4.68
N ILE A 41 5.76 -3.31 -5.59
CA ILE A 41 5.66 -1.84 -5.49
C ILE A 41 6.56 -1.27 -4.38
N SER A 42 6.02 -1.18 -3.18
CA SER A 42 6.68 -0.66 -1.97
C SER A 42 5.87 -1.00 -0.73
N CYS A 43 6.48 -0.87 0.44
CA CYS A 43 5.77 -1.09 1.71
C CYS A 43 4.58 -0.13 1.89
N ALA A 44 4.73 1.14 1.49
CA ALA A 44 3.62 2.07 1.51
C ALA A 44 2.54 1.69 0.48
N GLY A 45 2.93 1.23 -0.70
CA GLY A 45 2.01 0.74 -1.70
C GLY A 45 1.17 -0.43 -1.20
N GLN A 46 1.80 -1.45 -0.59
CA GLN A 46 1.10 -2.59 0.00
C GLN A 46 0.17 -2.18 1.14
N ALA A 47 0.55 -1.15 1.91
CA ALA A 47 -0.27 -0.68 3.03
C ALA A 47 -1.44 0.22 2.62
N THR A 48 -1.38 0.91 1.49
CA THR A 48 -2.33 1.98 1.16
C THR A 48 -3.15 1.75 -0.09
N ILE A 49 -2.59 1.11 -1.11
CA ILE A 49 -3.30 0.85 -2.37
C ILE A 49 -4.55 -0.02 -2.19
N PRO A 50 -4.59 -1.02 -1.28
CA PRO A 50 -5.83 -1.73 -0.97
C PRO A 50 -6.97 -0.77 -0.58
N ILE A 51 -6.67 0.24 0.23
CA ILE A 51 -7.68 1.21 0.69
C ILE A 51 -8.12 2.14 -0.44
N VAL A 52 -7.17 2.65 -1.25
CA VAL A 52 -7.52 3.45 -2.44
C VAL A 52 -8.42 2.64 -3.37
N ASN A 53 -8.08 1.38 -3.62
CA ASN A 53 -8.88 0.50 -4.47
C ASN A 53 -10.26 0.22 -3.86
N ALA A 54 -10.36 0.04 -2.54
CA ALA A 54 -11.65 -0.14 -1.88
C ALA A 54 -12.59 1.05 -2.08
N VAL A 55 -12.07 2.29 -2.08
CA VAL A 55 -12.84 3.49 -2.41
C VAL A 55 -13.20 3.49 -3.91
N ALA A 56 -12.22 3.21 -4.77
CA ALA A 56 -12.40 3.24 -6.23
C ALA A 56 -13.38 2.18 -6.75
N GLN A 57 -13.55 1.06 -6.05
CA GLN A 57 -14.55 0.04 -6.38
C GLN A 57 -16.00 0.52 -6.16
N VAL A 58 -16.19 1.50 -5.29
CA VAL A 58 -17.53 2.06 -5.02
C VAL A 58 -17.81 3.25 -5.91
N GLN A 59 -16.83 4.14 -6.07
CA GLN A 59 -17.00 5.38 -6.79
C GLN A 59 -15.69 5.86 -7.41
N GLY A 60 -15.75 6.51 -8.57
CA GLY A 60 -14.59 7.07 -9.24
C GLY A 60 -13.75 7.97 -8.30
N VAL A 61 -12.42 7.83 -8.37
CA VAL A 61 -11.47 8.63 -7.60
C VAL A 61 -10.65 9.50 -8.54
N GLU A 62 -10.87 10.82 -8.46
CA GLU A 62 -10.14 11.80 -9.28
C GLU A 62 -8.67 11.91 -8.87
N TYR A 63 -8.42 11.87 -7.55
CA TYR A 63 -7.08 12.01 -6.99
C TYR A 63 -6.97 11.19 -5.71
N ALA A 64 -5.85 10.50 -5.54
CA ALA A 64 -5.50 9.87 -4.28
C ALA A 64 -4.08 10.23 -3.86
N GLU A 65 -3.92 10.55 -2.58
CA GLU A 65 -2.63 10.85 -1.97
C GLU A 65 -2.40 9.94 -0.77
N ILE A 66 -1.20 9.39 -0.67
CA ILE A 66 -0.80 8.62 0.50
C ILE A 66 0.42 9.23 1.17
N ILE A 67 0.42 9.22 2.49
CA ILE A 67 1.53 9.68 3.31
C ILE A 67 1.91 8.53 4.23
N ALA A 68 3.09 7.94 4.01
CA ALA A 68 3.62 6.87 4.85
C ALA A 68 4.67 7.41 5.82
N SER A 69 4.42 7.32 7.12
CA SER A 69 5.38 7.65 8.16
C SER A 69 6.02 6.37 8.70
N LEU A 70 7.32 6.27 8.54
CA LEU A 70 8.12 5.08 8.78
C LEU A 70 9.20 5.37 9.83
N SER A 71 9.46 4.43 10.73
CA SER A 71 10.58 4.58 11.65
C SER A 71 11.90 4.63 10.89
N SER A 72 12.77 5.58 11.23
CA SER A 72 14.11 5.66 10.65
C SER A 72 14.94 4.39 10.90
N LYS A 73 14.64 3.64 11.96
CA LYS A 73 15.31 2.39 12.31
C LYS A 73 14.91 1.21 11.41
N SER A 74 13.80 1.29 10.69
CA SER A 74 13.34 0.26 9.73
C SER A 74 13.64 0.60 8.27
N ILE A 75 14.34 1.70 7.99
CA ILE A 75 14.67 2.17 6.64
C ILE A 75 16.16 2.04 6.39
N GLY A 76 16.53 1.12 5.50
CA GLY A 76 17.91 0.88 5.12
C GLY A 76 18.49 1.94 4.16
N ALA A 77 19.80 1.83 3.92
CA ALA A 77 20.54 2.75 3.06
C ALA A 77 20.02 2.74 1.61
N GLY A 78 19.62 1.57 1.10
CA GLY A 78 19.07 1.43 -0.25
C GLY A 78 17.80 2.24 -0.47
N THR A 79 16.84 2.17 0.45
CA THR A 79 15.59 2.95 0.37
C THR A 79 15.88 4.45 0.47
N ARG A 80 16.81 4.86 1.36
CA ARG A 80 17.20 6.27 1.50
C ARG A 80 17.83 6.86 0.23
N ALA A 81 18.61 6.04 -0.48
CA ALA A 81 19.23 6.44 -1.74
C ALA A 81 18.24 6.50 -2.93
N ASN A 82 17.09 5.82 -2.82
CA ASN A 82 16.13 5.64 -3.92
C ASN A 82 14.71 6.14 -3.55
N LEU A 83 14.60 7.21 -2.76
CA LEU A 83 13.30 7.76 -2.36
C LEU A 83 12.48 8.28 -3.55
N ASP A 84 13.13 8.82 -4.58
CA ASP A 84 12.46 9.30 -5.79
C ASP A 84 11.80 8.15 -6.55
N GLU A 85 12.52 7.03 -6.69
CA GLU A 85 12.01 5.82 -7.33
C GLU A 85 10.84 5.22 -6.53
N PHE A 86 10.97 5.16 -5.19
CA PHE A 86 9.89 4.77 -4.30
C PHE A 86 8.63 5.64 -4.51
N THR A 87 8.80 6.95 -4.54
CA THR A 87 7.69 7.91 -4.69
C THR A 87 7.03 7.75 -6.06
N TYR A 88 7.83 7.67 -7.13
CA TYR A 88 7.33 7.51 -8.48
C TYR A 88 6.56 6.20 -8.67
N THR A 89 7.15 5.08 -8.26
CA THR A 89 6.54 3.74 -8.41
C THR A 89 5.26 3.63 -7.60
N THR A 90 5.25 4.15 -6.38
CA THR A 90 4.05 4.12 -5.54
C THR A 90 2.94 4.99 -6.11
N SER A 91 3.25 6.21 -6.59
CA SER A 91 2.27 7.10 -7.24
C SER A 91 1.65 6.45 -8.49
N ASN A 92 2.48 5.85 -9.33
CA ASN A 92 2.02 5.13 -10.52
C ASN A 92 1.12 3.91 -10.16
N ALA A 93 1.44 3.22 -9.07
CA ALA A 93 0.64 2.09 -8.60
C ALA A 93 -0.72 2.53 -8.01
N ILE A 94 -0.80 3.70 -7.37
CA ILE A 94 -2.06 4.31 -6.94
C ILE A 94 -2.99 4.51 -8.14
N GLU A 95 -2.45 4.93 -9.28
CA GLU A 95 -3.22 5.10 -10.51
C GLU A 95 -3.60 3.74 -11.12
N LYS A 96 -2.61 2.89 -11.38
CA LYS A 96 -2.79 1.65 -12.16
C LYS A 96 -3.48 0.50 -11.40
N VAL A 97 -3.23 0.40 -10.12
CA VAL A 97 -3.74 -0.69 -9.26
C VAL A 97 -4.80 -0.17 -8.30
N GLY A 98 -4.58 1.02 -7.74
CA GLY A 98 -5.53 1.67 -6.83
C GLY A 98 -6.79 2.17 -7.52
N GLY A 99 -6.72 2.53 -8.81
CA GLY A 99 -7.86 2.99 -9.60
C GLY A 99 -8.13 4.49 -9.51
N ALA A 100 -7.24 5.26 -8.93
CA ALA A 100 -7.33 6.73 -8.97
C ALA A 100 -6.85 7.27 -10.33
N LYS A 101 -7.46 8.35 -10.82
CA LYS A 101 -7.00 9.02 -12.06
C LYS A 101 -5.63 9.68 -11.90
N LYS A 102 -5.36 10.20 -10.70
CA LYS A 102 -4.07 10.79 -10.32
C LYS A 102 -3.65 10.29 -8.95
N GLY A 103 -2.39 9.91 -8.84
CA GLY A 103 -1.78 9.40 -7.62
C GLY A 103 -0.61 10.24 -7.14
N LYS A 104 -0.48 10.37 -5.82
CA LYS A 104 0.69 10.97 -5.18
C LYS A 104 1.09 10.17 -3.95
N ALA A 105 2.38 9.97 -3.78
CA ALA A 105 2.94 9.28 -2.63
C ALA A 105 3.99 10.15 -1.94
N LEU A 106 3.95 10.16 -0.61
CA LEU A 106 4.92 10.83 0.25
C LEU A 106 5.44 9.84 1.30
N ALA A 107 6.75 9.88 1.55
CA ALA A 107 7.37 9.10 2.62
C ALA A 107 7.97 10.05 3.66
N ILE A 108 7.68 9.80 4.92
CA ILE A 108 8.24 10.51 6.07
C ILE A 108 9.11 9.52 6.85
N ILE A 109 10.41 9.76 6.87
CA ILE A 109 11.35 8.97 7.69
C ILE A 109 11.39 9.62 9.07
N ASN A 110 10.75 8.97 10.03
CA ASN A 110 10.57 9.51 11.39
C ASN A 110 11.70 9.07 12.33
N PRO A 111 12.45 10.00 12.93
CA PRO A 111 13.57 9.69 13.82
C PRO A 111 13.18 9.49 15.28
N ALA A 112 11.90 9.45 15.62
CA ALA A 112 11.44 9.35 17.01
C ALA A 112 12.06 8.16 17.77
N ASP A 113 12.32 8.37 19.04
CA ASP A 113 12.74 7.35 19.99
C ASP A 113 11.87 7.42 21.25
N PRO A 114 11.10 6.37 21.59
CA PRO A 114 11.07 5.05 20.94
C PRO A 114 10.51 5.10 19.49
N PRO A 115 10.92 4.14 18.64
CA PRO A 115 10.50 4.08 17.24
C PRO A 115 8.99 3.99 17.09
N ILE A 116 8.44 4.74 16.14
CA ILE A 116 7.01 4.67 15.83
C ILE A 116 6.67 3.37 15.07
N ILE A 117 5.46 2.87 15.26
CA ILE A 117 4.84 1.91 14.35
C ILE A 117 4.52 2.63 13.02
N MET A 118 4.64 1.92 11.89
CA MET A 118 4.32 2.48 10.57
C MET A 118 2.90 3.04 10.57
N ARG A 119 2.74 4.31 10.18
CA ARG A 119 1.45 4.98 10.03
C ARG A 119 1.27 5.48 8.61
N ASN A 120 0.05 5.31 8.10
CA ASN A 120 -0.30 5.71 6.76
C ASN A 120 -1.57 6.55 6.79
N THR A 121 -1.52 7.68 6.10
CA THR A 121 -2.69 8.50 5.82
C THR A 121 -3.04 8.37 4.35
N ILE A 122 -4.29 8.10 4.04
CA ILE A 122 -4.80 7.94 2.69
C ILE A 122 -5.90 9.00 2.49
N TYR A 123 -5.74 9.82 1.48
CA TYR A 123 -6.76 10.75 1.02
C TYR A 123 -7.23 10.35 -0.37
N CYS A 124 -8.54 10.31 -0.58
CA CYS A 124 -9.15 10.13 -1.89
C CYS A 124 -10.12 11.28 -2.14
N LEU A 125 -10.04 11.90 -3.31
CA LEU A 125 -11.06 12.82 -3.81
C LEU A 125 -11.96 12.05 -4.78
N THR A 126 -13.22 11.87 -4.41
CA THR A 126 -14.21 11.16 -5.22
C THR A 126 -14.80 12.04 -6.30
N GLU A 127 -15.28 11.42 -7.37
CA GLU A 127 -16.09 12.07 -8.39
C GLU A 127 -17.48 12.37 -7.80
N GLY A 128 -17.69 13.59 -7.34
CA GLY A 128 -18.93 14.01 -6.70
C GLY A 128 -19.02 13.58 -5.23
N GLU A 129 -20.23 13.66 -4.69
CA GLU A 129 -20.51 13.35 -3.28
C GLU A 129 -20.32 11.85 -3.02
N PRO A 130 -19.56 11.46 -1.97
CA PRO A 130 -19.25 10.06 -1.70
C PRO A 130 -20.44 9.30 -1.12
N ASP A 131 -20.63 8.04 -1.56
CA ASP A 131 -21.49 7.09 -0.85
C ASP A 131 -20.75 6.62 0.41
N GLU A 132 -20.97 7.35 1.52
CA GLU A 132 -20.26 7.12 2.77
C GLU A 132 -20.44 5.72 3.32
N VAL A 133 -21.65 5.16 3.19
CA VAL A 133 -21.96 3.82 3.73
C VAL A 133 -21.27 2.74 2.91
N ALA A 134 -21.42 2.79 1.59
CA ALA A 134 -20.78 1.80 0.72
C ALA A 134 -19.25 1.88 0.77
N ILE A 135 -18.68 3.09 0.83
CA ILE A 135 -17.23 3.27 0.96
C ILE A 135 -16.73 2.70 2.29
N ARG A 136 -17.43 2.97 3.40
CA ARG A 136 -17.06 2.43 4.72
C ARG A 136 -17.06 0.92 4.72
N ASP A 137 -18.11 0.30 4.19
CA ASP A 137 -18.23 -1.16 4.10
C ASP A 137 -17.14 -1.77 3.22
N SER A 138 -16.85 -1.15 2.07
CA SER A 138 -15.80 -1.59 1.15
C SER A 138 -14.42 -1.53 1.82
N VAL A 139 -14.10 -0.43 2.49
CA VAL A 139 -12.83 -0.25 3.22
C VAL A 139 -12.68 -1.28 4.32
N LEU A 140 -13.71 -1.52 5.14
CA LEU A 140 -13.65 -2.51 6.22
C LEU A 140 -13.44 -3.93 5.69
N LYS A 141 -14.15 -4.31 4.62
CA LYS A 141 -13.95 -5.61 3.94
C LYS A 141 -12.53 -5.76 3.40
N MET A 142 -11.97 -4.71 2.84
CA MET A 142 -10.60 -4.73 2.33
C MET A 142 -9.58 -4.89 3.47
N ILE A 143 -9.79 -4.22 4.59
CA ILE A 143 -8.96 -4.37 5.79
C ILE A 143 -8.95 -5.82 6.27
N GLU A 144 -10.11 -6.47 6.35
CA GLU A 144 -10.22 -7.88 6.73
C GLU A 144 -9.47 -8.81 5.77
N GLN A 145 -9.43 -8.49 4.48
CA GLN A 145 -8.66 -9.27 3.50
C GLN A 145 -7.15 -9.13 3.73
N VAL A 146 -6.66 -7.91 3.96
CA VAL A 146 -5.24 -7.67 4.25
C VAL A 146 -4.83 -8.30 5.57
N GLN A 147 -5.68 -8.25 6.59
CA GLN A 147 -5.43 -8.84 7.91
C GLN A 147 -5.21 -10.36 7.88
N LYS A 148 -5.68 -11.06 6.85
CA LYS A 148 -5.44 -12.51 6.69
C LYS A 148 -3.95 -12.85 6.56
N TYR A 149 -3.14 -11.94 6.03
CA TYR A 149 -1.70 -12.13 5.88
C TYR A 149 -0.86 -11.08 6.63
N VAL A 150 -1.46 -9.95 7.05
CA VAL A 150 -0.84 -8.93 7.89
C VAL A 150 -1.73 -8.67 9.12
N PRO A 151 -1.67 -9.50 10.17
CA PRO A 151 -2.53 -9.33 11.35
C PRO A 151 -2.37 -7.97 12.05
N GLY A 152 -1.22 -7.33 11.92
CA GLY A 152 -0.93 -5.99 12.46
C GLY A 152 -1.47 -4.82 11.62
N TYR A 153 -2.20 -5.08 10.52
CA TYR A 153 -2.84 -4.06 9.70
C TYR A 153 -4.11 -3.55 10.37
N LYS A 154 -4.11 -2.29 10.81
CA LYS A 154 -5.15 -1.77 11.70
C LYS A 154 -5.68 -0.42 11.23
N LEU A 155 -7.00 -0.28 11.19
CA LEU A 155 -7.67 1.01 11.06
C LEU A 155 -7.50 1.81 12.36
N VAL A 156 -6.89 2.98 12.27
CA VAL A 156 -6.72 3.89 13.40
C VAL A 156 -7.90 4.85 13.48
N ASN A 157 -8.29 5.41 12.33
CA ASN A 157 -9.43 6.33 12.21
C ASN A 157 -9.95 6.34 10.78
N GLY A 158 -11.23 6.64 10.60
CA GLY A 158 -11.89 6.76 9.30
C GLY A 158 -12.69 5.51 8.89
N PRO A 159 -13.19 5.47 7.66
CA PRO A 159 -13.23 6.57 6.72
C PRO A 159 -13.96 7.80 7.29
N THR A 160 -13.36 8.98 7.15
CA THR A 160 -14.00 10.27 7.44
C THR A 160 -14.25 11.01 6.13
N PHE A 161 -15.30 11.80 6.09
CA PHE A 161 -15.78 12.46 4.89
C PHE A 161 -15.87 13.96 5.11
N GLU A 162 -15.36 14.74 4.15
CA GLU A 162 -15.44 16.19 4.13
C GLU A 162 -15.63 16.64 2.67
N GLY A 163 -16.88 16.97 2.30
CA GLY A 163 -17.24 17.13 0.90
C GLY A 163 -16.93 15.84 0.12
N ASN A 164 -16.20 15.95 -0.99
CA ASN A 164 -15.78 14.81 -1.78
C ASN A 164 -14.45 14.18 -1.32
N LYS A 165 -13.90 14.62 -0.18
CA LYS A 165 -12.67 14.06 0.38
C LYS A 165 -12.97 12.93 1.36
N VAL A 166 -12.40 11.76 1.10
CA VAL A 166 -12.37 10.60 1.99
C VAL A 166 -10.99 10.49 2.62
N ALA A 167 -10.92 10.38 3.96
CA ALA A 167 -9.65 10.19 4.65
C ALA A 167 -9.68 8.91 5.50
N VAL A 168 -8.61 8.12 5.39
CA VAL A 168 -8.44 6.86 6.13
C VAL A 168 -7.05 6.83 6.75
N PHE A 169 -6.98 6.45 8.03
CA PHE A 169 -5.74 6.41 8.79
C PHE A 169 -5.45 4.98 9.24
N MET A 170 -4.32 4.44 8.79
CA MET A 170 -3.93 3.05 9.00
C MET A 170 -2.63 2.95 9.80
N GLU A 171 -2.50 1.89 10.57
CA GLU A 171 -1.27 1.49 11.23
C GLU A 171 -0.89 0.07 10.78
N VAL A 172 0.41 -0.16 10.61
CA VAL A 172 0.95 -1.48 10.26
C VAL A 172 2.01 -1.85 11.29
N ALA A 173 1.62 -2.69 12.25
CA ALA A 173 2.55 -3.25 13.21
C ALA A 173 3.11 -4.57 12.68
N GLY A 174 4.42 -4.77 12.82
CA GLY A 174 5.03 -6.08 12.58
C GLY A 174 4.62 -7.11 13.63
N LEU A 175 4.79 -8.39 13.32
CA LEU A 175 4.48 -9.50 14.23
C LEU A 175 5.39 -9.48 15.47
N GLY A 176 6.63 -9.02 15.30
CA GLY A 176 7.61 -9.01 16.39
C GLY A 176 8.35 -10.33 16.57
N ASP A 177 8.22 -11.26 15.61
CA ASP A 177 8.87 -12.58 15.67
C ASP A 177 10.35 -12.49 15.33
N TYR A 178 10.68 -11.88 14.20
CA TYR A 178 12.04 -11.72 13.70
C TYR A 178 12.51 -10.26 13.76
N LEU A 179 11.65 -9.35 13.34
CA LEU A 179 11.87 -7.91 13.38
C LEU A 179 11.02 -7.27 14.48
N PRO A 180 11.47 -6.16 15.06
CA PRO A 180 10.66 -5.42 16.04
C PRO A 180 9.33 -4.96 15.42
N LYS A 181 8.30 -4.80 16.26
CA LYS A 181 6.95 -4.39 15.83
C LYS A 181 6.92 -3.07 15.06
N TYR A 182 7.87 -2.17 15.26
CA TYR A 182 7.98 -0.94 14.48
C TYR A 182 8.39 -1.17 13.01
N ALA A 183 8.90 -2.35 12.69
CA ALA A 183 9.30 -2.73 11.33
C ALA A 183 8.15 -3.35 10.51
N GLY A 184 6.91 -2.95 10.77
CA GLY A 184 5.74 -3.40 10.02
C GLY A 184 5.81 -3.13 8.52
N ASN A 185 6.59 -2.13 8.11
CA ASN A 185 6.89 -1.88 6.70
C ASN A 185 7.68 -3.02 6.03
N LEU A 186 8.55 -3.71 6.75
CA LEU A 186 9.28 -4.86 6.23
C LEU A 186 8.39 -6.11 6.24
N ASP A 187 7.66 -6.34 7.33
CA ASP A 187 6.77 -7.50 7.47
C ASP A 187 5.68 -7.49 6.39
N ILE A 188 5.05 -6.35 6.08
CA ILE A 188 4.01 -6.30 5.04
C ILE A 188 4.56 -6.65 3.66
N MET A 189 5.81 -6.30 3.35
CA MET A 189 6.43 -6.64 2.05
C MET A 189 6.70 -8.13 1.90
N THR A 190 7.01 -8.81 2.99
CA THR A 190 7.32 -10.25 2.96
C THR A 190 6.11 -11.14 3.17
N ALA A 191 5.02 -10.58 3.71
CA ALA A 191 3.76 -11.30 3.93
C ALA A 191 2.79 -11.21 2.73
N ALA A 192 2.95 -10.18 1.90
CA ALA A 192 2.10 -9.90 0.73
C ALA A 192 2.30 -10.84 -0.48
#